data_f1c9060d21fa52f8d18c026d8430ddfe
#
_entry.id   f1c9060d21fa52f8d18c026d8430ddfe
#
_cell.length_a   1.000
_cell.length_b   1.000
_cell.length_c   1.000
_cell.angle_alpha   90.00
_cell.angle_beta   90.00
_cell.angle_gamma   90.00
#
_symmetry.space_group_name_H-M   'P 1'
#
loop_
_entity.id
_entity.type
_entity.pdbx_description
1 polymer ?
#
loop_
_entity_poly.entity_id
_entity_poly.type
_entity_poly.pdbx_seq_one_letter_code
_entity_poly.pdbx_strand_id
1 'polypeptide(L)'
;MGVMDFIKGELIEIVEWTDDSRDTLTHRFPDHDKAIKNGAQLIVRESQRAQFVYLGEFGDNFGPGRHRLTTDNIPVLTRLRSWKYGLDSPFKTDIYFLNTRLFTGNKWGTTNPVMMRDADLGVVRARAFGTYDFRIVDSKVFLKDVAGSDRDFTLDEFLETMKSRIASVFGSALASANIPVLDVASRYKELGEALLPLVNSAVVTRYGVQVTGFVVESVSVPAEVEKAIDKRSSMAAVGNLNDYVKFQMAQGMEKGNSSGGMAAELAVGLSIAQQIMQAGGPDLLSPADAARALGVPESDVIAVIDSGEMAAKKIGTSYRIRRADFQAYLSR
;
A
#
# COMPACT_ATOMS: atom_id res chain seq x y z
N MET A 1 -2.64 -62.68 -29.09
CA MET A 1 -2.62 -61.99 -27.78
C MET A 1 -1.44 -62.54 -26.99
N GLY A 2 -0.40 -61.78 -26.86
CA GLY A 2 0.83 -62.23 -26.24
C GLY A 2 0.81 -62.10 -24.73
N VAL A 3 1.53 -62.96 -24.04
CA VAL A 3 1.75 -62.94 -22.59
C VAL A 3 2.19 -61.56 -22.10
N MET A 4 2.86 -60.76 -22.94
CA MET A 4 3.23 -59.35 -22.63
C MET A 4 2.04 -58.38 -22.55
N ASP A 5 0.95 -58.63 -23.28
CA ASP A 5 -0.25 -57.76 -23.20
C ASP A 5 -1.05 -58.05 -21.93
N PHE A 6 -0.97 -59.29 -21.45
CA PHE A 6 -1.60 -59.69 -20.17
C PHE A 6 -0.83 -59.09 -18.97
N ILE A 7 0.52 -59.07 -19.01
CA ILE A 7 1.35 -58.47 -17.95
C ILE A 7 1.19 -56.94 -17.90
N LYS A 8 1.00 -56.26 -19.04
CA LYS A 8 0.72 -54.80 -19.06
C LYS A 8 -0.65 -54.45 -18.45
N GLY A 9 -1.58 -55.39 -18.46
CA GLY A 9 -2.91 -55.21 -17.86
C GLY A 9 -2.95 -55.27 -16.33
N GLU A 10 -1.94 -55.92 -15.70
CA GLU A 10 -1.89 -56.08 -14.23
C GLU A 10 -1.01 -55.05 -13.50
N LEU A 11 -0.27 -54.22 -14.24
CA LEU A 11 0.50 -53.14 -13.60
C LEU A 11 -0.45 -52.11 -13.00
N ILE A 12 -0.32 -51.89 -11.69
CA ILE A 12 -1.05 -50.85 -10.94
C ILE A 12 -0.65 -49.51 -11.56
N GLU A 13 -1.66 -48.79 -12.05
CA GLU A 13 -1.49 -47.43 -12.54
C GLU A 13 -1.18 -46.48 -11.36
N ILE A 14 -0.14 -45.67 -11.49
CA ILE A 14 0.23 -44.64 -10.51
C ILE A 14 -0.09 -43.27 -11.09
N VAL A 15 -0.91 -42.54 -10.40
CA VAL A 15 -1.28 -41.17 -10.71
C VAL A 15 -0.57 -40.28 -9.70
N GLU A 16 0.46 -39.59 -10.15
CA GLU A 16 1.22 -38.68 -9.32
C GLU A 16 1.73 -37.48 -10.14
N TRP A 17 2.06 -36.42 -9.45
CA TRP A 17 2.76 -35.26 -10.01
C TRP A 17 4.02 -34.99 -9.19
N THR A 18 5.17 -35.04 -9.86
CA THR A 18 6.43 -34.58 -9.30
C THR A 18 6.69 -33.17 -9.82
N ASP A 19 6.58 -32.18 -8.96
CA ASP A 19 6.82 -30.78 -9.30
C ASP A 19 8.32 -30.49 -9.20
N ASP A 20 8.98 -30.40 -10.34
CA ASP A 20 10.39 -29.99 -10.44
C ASP A 20 10.52 -28.48 -10.67
N SER A 21 9.40 -27.79 -10.87
CA SER A 21 9.33 -26.33 -11.03
C SER A 21 9.18 -25.64 -9.69
N ARG A 22 9.50 -24.34 -9.66
CA ARG A 22 9.24 -23.49 -8.50
C ARG A 22 8.04 -22.56 -8.70
N ASP A 23 7.41 -22.64 -9.85
CA ASP A 23 6.47 -21.67 -10.36
C ASP A 23 5.14 -22.27 -10.84
N THR A 24 4.98 -23.58 -10.86
CA THR A 24 3.71 -24.19 -11.24
C THR A 24 2.72 -24.21 -10.07
N LEU A 25 1.55 -23.61 -10.28
CA LEU A 25 0.45 -23.58 -9.32
C LEU A 25 -0.49 -24.77 -9.49
N THR A 26 -0.82 -25.11 -10.73
CA THR A 26 -1.66 -26.26 -11.04
C THR A 26 -1.10 -27.05 -12.23
N HIS A 27 -1.29 -28.34 -12.19
CA HIS A 27 -0.91 -29.27 -13.24
C HIS A 27 -2.03 -30.26 -13.52
N ARG A 28 -2.47 -30.34 -14.77
CA ARG A 28 -3.42 -31.37 -15.19
C ARG A 28 -2.70 -32.65 -15.58
N PHE A 29 -2.96 -33.73 -14.87
CA PHE A 29 -2.36 -35.03 -15.15
C PHE A 29 -2.56 -35.44 -16.62
N PRO A 30 -1.50 -35.74 -17.36
CA PRO A 30 -1.56 -36.09 -18.76
C PRO A 30 -2.04 -37.54 -18.92
N ASP A 31 -3.33 -37.70 -19.09
CA ASP A 31 -3.89 -38.98 -19.51
C ASP A 31 -4.33 -38.88 -20.98
N HIS A 32 -3.69 -39.65 -21.85
CA HIS A 32 -3.97 -39.67 -23.29
C HIS A 32 -5.41 -40.09 -23.57
N ASP A 33 -5.91 -41.05 -22.80
CA ASP A 33 -7.27 -41.60 -22.98
C ASP A 33 -8.28 -41.08 -21.95
N LYS A 34 -7.79 -40.31 -20.96
CA LYS A 34 -8.59 -39.83 -19.79
C LYS A 34 -9.27 -40.94 -19.00
N ALA A 35 -8.79 -42.17 -19.16
CA ALA A 35 -9.32 -43.37 -18.54
C ALA A 35 -8.40 -43.84 -17.42
N ILE A 36 -8.77 -43.54 -16.20
CA ILE A 36 -8.06 -44.00 -15.00
C ILE A 36 -8.54 -45.42 -14.68
N LYS A 37 -7.62 -46.37 -14.50
CA LYS A 37 -7.96 -47.75 -14.16
C LYS A 37 -8.54 -47.86 -12.75
N ASN A 38 -9.53 -48.73 -12.60
CA ASN A 38 -10.04 -49.08 -11.28
C ASN A 38 -8.91 -49.73 -10.44
N GLY A 39 -8.68 -49.22 -9.23
CA GLY A 39 -7.59 -49.66 -8.37
C GLY A 39 -6.28 -48.91 -8.55
N ALA A 40 -6.23 -47.90 -9.46
CA ALA A 40 -5.09 -46.99 -9.58
C ALA A 40 -4.72 -46.38 -8.21
N GLN A 41 -3.43 -46.05 -8.06
CA GLN A 41 -2.90 -45.44 -6.86
C GLN A 41 -2.67 -43.96 -7.13
N LEU A 42 -3.44 -43.10 -6.46
CA LEU A 42 -3.22 -41.65 -6.45
C LEU A 42 -2.25 -41.31 -5.31
N ILE A 43 -1.13 -40.71 -5.65
CA ILE A 43 -0.15 -40.23 -4.69
C ILE A 43 -0.19 -38.69 -4.66
N VAL A 44 -0.62 -38.13 -3.55
CA VAL A 44 -0.65 -36.68 -3.31
C VAL A 44 0.41 -36.34 -2.27
N ARG A 45 1.35 -35.46 -2.63
CA ARG A 45 2.45 -35.05 -1.74
C ARG A 45 1.95 -34.06 -0.68
N GLU A 46 2.73 -33.86 0.40
CA GLU A 46 2.37 -32.99 1.53
C GLU A 46 2.01 -31.56 1.13
N SER A 47 2.64 -31.04 0.08
CA SER A 47 2.40 -29.71 -0.44
C SER A 47 1.42 -29.66 -1.62
N GLN A 48 0.61 -30.70 -1.80
CA GLN A 48 -0.29 -30.81 -2.95
C GLN A 48 -1.72 -31.15 -2.52
N ARG A 49 -2.66 -30.89 -3.44
CA ARG A 49 -4.00 -31.44 -3.45
C ARG A 49 -4.34 -31.95 -4.86
N ALA A 50 -5.11 -33.00 -4.95
CA ALA A 50 -5.62 -33.50 -6.22
C ALA A 50 -7.14 -33.28 -6.28
N GLN A 51 -7.58 -32.53 -7.29
CA GLN A 51 -8.99 -32.25 -7.56
C GLN A 51 -9.46 -32.99 -8.80
N PHE A 52 -10.49 -33.80 -8.64
CA PHE A 52 -11.13 -34.48 -9.75
C PHE A 52 -12.18 -33.57 -10.41
N VAL A 53 -12.17 -33.60 -11.75
CA VAL A 53 -13.17 -32.91 -12.57
C VAL A 53 -13.76 -33.93 -13.55
N TYR A 54 -15.05 -34.18 -13.44
CA TYR A 54 -15.76 -35.14 -14.26
C TYR A 54 -16.86 -34.44 -15.06
N LEU A 55 -16.82 -34.58 -16.39
CA LEU A 55 -17.75 -33.92 -17.32
C LEU A 55 -17.90 -32.40 -17.04
N GLY A 56 -16.85 -31.74 -16.61
CA GLY A 56 -16.88 -30.33 -16.26
C GLY A 56 -17.41 -30.02 -14.84
N GLU A 57 -17.81 -31.03 -14.08
CA GLU A 57 -18.24 -30.87 -12.69
C GLU A 57 -17.09 -31.22 -11.72
N PHE A 58 -16.93 -30.42 -10.67
CA PHE A 58 -15.96 -30.69 -9.62
C PHE A 58 -16.38 -31.87 -8.76
N GLY A 59 -15.53 -32.91 -8.76
CA GLY A 59 -15.69 -34.09 -7.93
C GLY A 59 -14.94 -34.01 -6.61
N ASP A 60 -14.36 -35.15 -6.22
CA ASP A 60 -13.65 -35.29 -4.96
C ASP A 60 -12.32 -34.54 -4.95
N ASN A 61 -11.92 -34.10 -3.75
CA ASN A 61 -10.66 -33.42 -3.48
C ASN A 61 -9.86 -34.25 -2.48
N PHE A 62 -8.65 -34.66 -2.89
CA PHE A 62 -7.76 -35.49 -2.09
C PHE A 62 -6.63 -34.66 -1.50
N GLY A 63 -6.45 -34.79 -0.19
CA GLY A 63 -5.30 -34.25 0.53
C GLY A 63 -4.08 -35.14 0.40
N PRO A 64 -2.96 -34.75 1.07
CA PRO A 64 -1.74 -35.53 1.08
C PRO A 64 -1.95 -36.98 1.49
N GLY A 65 -1.21 -37.89 0.85
CA GLY A 65 -1.25 -39.31 1.13
C GLY A 65 -1.37 -40.18 -0.10
N ARG A 66 -1.50 -41.48 0.15
CA ARG A 66 -1.74 -42.50 -0.87
C ARG A 66 -3.21 -42.91 -0.83
N HIS A 67 -3.89 -42.75 -1.95
CA HIS A 67 -5.31 -43.03 -2.08
C HIS A 67 -5.51 -44.09 -3.18
N ARG A 68 -6.24 -45.15 -2.86
CA ARG A 68 -6.64 -46.15 -3.86
C ARG A 68 -7.93 -45.67 -4.51
N LEU A 69 -7.92 -45.52 -5.81
CA LEU A 69 -9.04 -45.09 -6.61
C LEU A 69 -9.97 -46.27 -6.89
N THR A 70 -11.05 -46.38 -6.12
CA THR A 70 -12.07 -47.44 -6.30
C THR A 70 -13.48 -46.79 -6.31
N THR A 71 -14.41 -47.48 -6.95
CA THR A 71 -15.82 -47.01 -7.02
C THR A 71 -16.46 -46.85 -5.64
N ASP A 72 -16.00 -47.58 -4.64
CA ASP A 72 -16.59 -47.58 -3.31
C ASP A 72 -16.18 -46.36 -2.47
N ASN A 73 -15.01 -45.78 -2.80
CA ASN A 73 -14.44 -44.69 -2.01
C ASN A 73 -14.60 -43.30 -2.64
N ILE A 74 -15.14 -43.22 -3.84
CA ILE A 74 -15.27 -41.97 -4.60
C ILE A 74 -16.71 -41.79 -5.04
N PRO A 75 -17.51 -40.92 -4.40
CA PRO A 75 -18.92 -40.73 -4.73
C PRO A 75 -19.20 -40.33 -6.18
N VAL A 76 -18.28 -39.62 -6.82
CA VAL A 76 -18.35 -39.29 -8.24
C VAL A 76 -18.23 -40.53 -9.11
N LEU A 77 -17.33 -41.46 -8.74
CA LEU A 77 -17.10 -42.70 -9.47
C LEU A 77 -18.20 -43.72 -9.21
N THR A 78 -18.93 -43.66 -8.08
CA THR A 78 -20.13 -44.50 -7.82
C THR A 78 -21.28 -44.21 -8.79
N ARG A 79 -21.36 -43.01 -9.36
CA ARG A 79 -22.33 -42.72 -10.46
C ARG A 79 -21.89 -43.37 -11.78
N LEU A 80 -20.65 -43.83 -11.89
CA LEU A 80 -20.11 -44.54 -13.05
C LEU A 80 -20.33 -46.05 -12.92
N ARG A 81 -21.58 -46.51 -13.07
CA ARG A 81 -21.95 -47.94 -12.99
C ARG A 81 -21.13 -48.85 -13.92
N SER A 82 -20.57 -48.32 -15.03
CA SER A 82 -19.76 -49.05 -16.01
C SER A 82 -18.30 -49.31 -15.54
N TRP A 83 -17.77 -48.56 -14.61
CA TRP A 83 -16.40 -48.73 -14.12
C TRP A 83 -16.21 -50.03 -13.32
N LYS A 84 -17.29 -50.57 -12.79
CA LYS A 84 -17.33 -51.84 -12.04
C LYS A 84 -17.02 -53.06 -12.90
N TYR A 85 -17.12 -52.93 -14.21
CA TYR A 85 -17.01 -54.10 -15.15
C TYR A 85 -15.70 -54.14 -15.94
N GLY A 86 -14.71 -53.27 -15.64
CA GLY A 86 -13.39 -53.31 -16.28
C GLY A 86 -13.37 -53.06 -17.79
N LEU A 87 -14.47 -52.53 -18.32
CA LEU A 87 -14.55 -52.12 -19.71
C LEU A 87 -13.99 -50.72 -19.87
N ASP A 88 -13.36 -50.45 -21.04
CA ASP A 88 -12.91 -49.11 -21.40
C ASP A 88 -13.99 -48.08 -21.13
N SER A 89 -13.82 -47.32 -20.06
CA SER A 89 -14.85 -46.37 -19.65
C SER A 89 -14.80 -45.18 -20.61
N PRO A 90 -15.94 -44.87 -21.29
CA PRO A 90 -16.00 -43.70 -22.16
C PRO A 90 -15.96 -42.36 -21.34
N PHE A 91 -15.84 -42.47 -20.04
CA PHE A 91 -15.92 -41.30 -19.13
C PHE A 91 -14.54 -40.73 -18.89
N LYS A 92 -14.33 -39.55 -19.43
CA LYS A 92 -13.07 -38.80 -19.31
C LYS A 92 -13.08 -37.98 -18.03
N THR A 93 -12.18 -38.29 -17.12
CA THR A 93 -11.97 -37.58 -15.86
C THR A 93 -10.65 -36.83 -15.93
N ASP A 94 -10.67 -35.55 -15.67
CA ASP A 94 -9.44 -34.77 -15.51
C ASP A 94 -9.04 -34.76 -14.03
N ILE A 95 -7.75 -34.95 -13.76
CA ILE A 95 -7.17 -34.80 -12.41
C ILE A 95 -6.25 -33.59 -12.44
N TYR A 96 -6.58 -32.61 -11.62
CA TYR A 96 -5.74 -31.43 -11.39
C TYR A 96 -5.00 -31.56 -10.08
N PHE A 97 -3.69 -31.51 -10.13
CA PHE A 97 -2.87 -31.31 -8.96
C PHE A 97 -2.70 -29.82 -8.71
N LEU A 98 -2.85 -29.39 -7.46
CA LEU A 98 -2.65 -28.02 -7.03
C LEU A 98 -1.53 -27.97 -6.01
N ASN A 99 -0.63 -27.04 -6.16
CA ASN A 99 0.46 -26.80 -5.22
C ASN A 99 -0.04 -25.92 -4.08
N THR A 100 -0.05 -26.47 -2.86
CA THR A 100 -0.53 -25.78 -1.65
C THR A 100 0.60 -25.28 -0.76
N ARG A 101 1.85 -25.36 -1.23
CA ARG A 101 3.00 -24.79 -0.54
C ARG A 101 2.84 -23.27 -0.36
N LEU A 102 3.68 -22.71 0.47
CA LEU A 102 3.78 -21.26 0.60
C LEU A 102 4.62 -20.69 -0.53
N PHE A 103 4.06 -19.75 -1.29
CA PHE A 103 4.76 -18.96 -2.30
C PHE A 103 5.19 -17.64 -1.67
N THR A 104 6.50 -17.47 -1.48
CA THR A 104 7.08 -16.35 -0.71
C THR A 104 7.72 -15.29 -1.58
N GLY A 105 7.78 -14.06 -1.05
CA GLY A 105 8.53 -12.96 -1.67
C GLY A 105 7.93 -12.44 -2.97
N ASN A 106 6.63 -12.60 -3.19
CA ASN A 106 5.96 -12.12 -4.39
C ASN A 106 5.82 -10.60 -4.34
N LYS A 107 6.28 -9.91 -5.38
CA LYS A 107 6.29 -8.45 -5.42
C LYS A 107 4.92 -7.88 -5.76
N TRP A 108 4.52 -6.84 -5.07
CA TRP A 108 3.36 -6.02 -5.41
C TRP A 108 3.76 -4.54 -5.46
N GLY A 109 2.96 -3.72 -6.13
CA GLY A 109 3.16 -2.28 -6.16
C GLY A 109 2.00 -1.56 -6.85
N THR A 110 1.86 -0.27 -6.57
CA THR A 110 0.89 0.59 -7.22
C THR A 110 1.42 1.06 -8.56
N THR A 111 0.78 0.68 -9.65
CA THR A 111 1.14 1.14 -11.00
C THR A 111 0.97 2.65 -11.13
N ASN A 112 -0.15 3.17 -10.62
CA ASN A 112 -0.44 4.59 -10.56
C ASN A 112 -0.40 5.10 -9.12
N PRO A 113 -0.02 6.37 -8.90
CA PRO A 113 -0.09 6.96 -7.57
C PRO A 113 -1.51 6.93 -7.01
N VAL A 114 -1.63 6.52 -5.76
CA VAL A 114 -2.88 6.53 -5.00
C VAL A 114 -3.05 7.87 -4.32
N MET A 115 -4.26 8.45 -4.40
CA MET A 115 -4.56 9.68 -3.66
C MET A 115 -4.91 9.35 -2.23
N MET A 116 -4.24 9.99 -1.28
CA MET A 116 -4.55 9.93 0.14
C MET A 116 -4.79 11.33 0.71
N ARG A 117 -5.60 11.40 1.77
CA ARG A 117 -5.79 12.65 2.52
C ARG A 117 -4.79 12.69 3.66
N ASP A 118 -4.07 13.78 3.73
CA ASP A 118 -3.14 14.09 4.81
C ASP A 118 -3.67 15.32 5.56
N ALA A 119 -3.61 15.27 6.89
CA ALA A 119 -4.14 16.35 7.73
C ALA A 119 -3.37 17.67 7.54
N ASP A 120 -2.08 17.57 7.25
CA ASP A 120 -1.16 18.70 7.18
C ASP A 120 -0.86 19.15 5.74
N LEU A 121 -0.83 18.20 4.80
CA LEU A 121 -0.45 18.42 3.41
C LEU A 121 -1.65 18.42 2.45
N GLY A 122 -2.86 18.11 2.95
CA GLY A 122 -4.07 18.04 2.14
C GLY A 122 -4.15 16.75 1.31
N VAL A 123 -4.36 16.85 0.00
CA VAL A 123 -4.41 15.66 -0.88
C VAL A 123 -3.01 15.38 -1.44
N VAL A 124 -2.47 14.22 -1.10
CA VAL A 124 -1.15 13.77 -1.52
C VAL A 124 -1.28 12.55 -2.42
N ARG A 125 -0.39 12.43 -3.40
CA ARG A 125 -0.25 11.24 -4.24
C ARG A 125 0.90 10.39 -3.72
N ALA A 126 0.63 9.12 -3.45
CA ALA A 126 1.65 8.18 -2.97
C ALA A 126 1.76 6.96 -3.87
N ARG A 127 2.97 6.44 -4.02
CA ARG A 127 3.24 5.13 -4.60
C ARG A 127 3.75 4.22 -3.51
N ALA A 128 3.34 2.96 -3.55
CA ALA A 128 3.81 1.97 -2.60
C ALA A 128 4.18 0.67 -3.30
N PHE A 129 5.13 -0.04 -2.72
CA PHE A 129 5.50 -1.38 -3.14
C PHE A 129 5.97 -2.22 -1.94
N GLY A 130 6.02 -3.51 -2.15
CA GLY A 130 6.46 -4.44 -1.14
C GLY A 130 6.34 -5.88 -1.61
N THR A 131 6.27 -6.80 -0.65
CA THR A 131 6.16 -8.24 -0.90
C THR A 131 4.98 -8.85 -0.15
N TYR A 132 4.51 -9.99 -0.64
CA TYR A 132 3.50 -10.79 0.03
C TYR A 132 3.78 -12.28 -0.17
N ASP A 133 3.29 -13.07 0.78
CA ASP A 133 3.34 -14.51 0.75
C ASP A 133 1.92 -15.06 0.68
N PHE A 134 1.70 -16.09 -0.14
CA PHE A 134 0.37 -16.69 -0.26
C PHE A 134 0.44 -18.20 -0.44
N ARG A 135 -0.68 -18.86 -0.24
CA ARG A 135 -0.92 -20.27 -0.57
C ARG A 135 -2.34 -20.48 -1.06
N ILE A 136 -2.54 -21.55 -1.84
CA ILE A 136 -3.86 -21.99 -2.28
C ILE A 136 -4.54 -22.70 -1.10
N VAL A 137 -5.78 -22.30 -0.77
CA VAL A 137 -6.57 -22.86 0.33
C VAL A 137 -7.87 -23.51 -0.15
N ASP A 138 -8.39 -23.08 -1.29
CA ASP A 138 -9.57 -23.66 -1.93
C ASP A 138 -9.29 -24.04 -3.38
N SER A 139 -9.14 -25.35 -3.61
CA SER A 139 -8.81 -25.89 -4.93
C SER A 139 -9.93 -25.67 -5.94
N LYS A 140 -11.18 -25.75 -5.54
CA LYS A 140 -12.34 -25.60 -6.44
C LYS A 140 -12.49 -24.18 -6.93
N VAL A 141 -12.41 -23.22 -5.99
CA VAL A 141 -12.48 -21.79 -6.33
C VAL A 141 -11.30 -21.42 -7.21
N PHE A 142 -10.09 -21.86 -6.86
CA PHE A 142 -8.89 -21.55 -7.62
C PHE A 142 -8.97 -22.07 -9.06
N LEU A 143 -9.33 -23.31 -9.25
CA LEU A 143 -9.49 -23.90 -10.61
C LEU A 143 -10.62 -23.24 -11.39
N LYS A 144 -11.76 -22.97 -10.74
CA LYS A 144 -12.92 -22.40 -11.41
C LYS A 144 -12.68 -20.97 -11.89
N ASP A 145 -12.14 -20.14 -11.01
CA ASP A 145 -12.16 -18.67 -11.18
C ASP A 145 -10.78 -18.11 -11.58
N VAL A 146 -9.71 -18.92 -11.50
CA VAL A 146 -8.33 -18.47 -11.78
C VAL A 146 -7.69 -19.31 -12.87
N ALA A 147 -7.37 -20.59 -12.60
CA ALA A 147 -6.62 -21.42 -13.52
C ALA A 147 -7.44 -21.91 -14.73
N GLY A 148 -8.75 -22.02 -14.57
CA GLY A 148 -9.63 -22.50 -15.65
C GLY A 148 -9.30 -23.91 -16.08
N SER A 149 -9.15 -24.12 -17.39
CA SER A 149 -8.83 -25.41 -18.02
C SER A 149 -7.36 -25.53 -18.44
N ASP A 150 -6.51 -24.61 -18.01
CA ASP A 150 -5.10 -24.65 -18.36
C ASP A 150 -4.45 -25.93 -17.85
N ARG A 151 -3.55 -26.46 -18.68
CA ARG A 151 -2.84 -27.69 -18.34
C ARG A 151 -1.84 -27.46 -17.22
N ASP A 152 -1.06 -26.40 -17.37
CA ASP A 152 -0.01 -25.99 -16.43
C ASP A 152 -0.17 -24.49 -16.20
N PHE A 153 -0.82 -24.11 -15.10
CA PHE A 153 -1.01 -22.72 -14.74
C PHE A 153 0.11 -22.25 -13.82
N THR A 154 0.76 -21.15 -14.20
CA THR A 154 2.01 -20.70 -13.57
C THR A 154 1.80 -19.56 -12.58
N LEU A 155 2.82 -19.36 -11.73
CA LEU A 155 2.88 -18.27 -10.75
C LEU A 155 2.85 -16.92 -11.45
N ASP A 156 3.60 -16.72 -12.52
CA ASP A 156 3.70 -15.42 -13.21
C ASP A 156 2.35 -14.96 -13.75
N GLU A 157 1.55 -15.87 -14.32
CA GLU A 157 0.20 -15.57 -14.79
C GLU A 157 -0.72 -15.10 -13.65
N PHE A 158 -0.58 -15.74 -12.48
CA PHE A 158 -1.36 -15.38 -11.31
C PHE A 158 -0.92 -14.06 -10.69
N LEU A 159 0.39 -13.79 -10.66
CA LEU A 159 0.94 -12.57 -10.05
C LEU A 159 0.39 -11.30 -10.68
N GLU A 160 0.16 -11.27 -11.98
CA GLU A 160 -0.41 -10.08 -12.65
C GLU A 160 -1.83 -9.77 -12.15
N THR A 161 -2.65 -10.82 -11.94
CA THR A 161 -3.98 -10.66 -11.35
C THR A 161 -3.90 -10.16 -9.92
N MET A 162 -3.00 -10.71 -9.12
CA MET A 162 -2.81 -10.34 -7.71
C MET A 162 -2.28 -8.92 -7.55
N LYS A 163 -1.31 -8.50 -8.36
CA LYS A 163 -0.77 -7.12 -8.34
C LYS A 163 -1.88 -6.08 -8.46
N SER A 164 -2.74 -6.25 -9.46
CA SER A 164 -3.87 -5.33 -9.71
C SER A 164 -4.84 -5.29 -8.52
N ARG A 165 -5.15 -6.46 -7.96
CA ARG A 165 -6.09 -6.56 -6.84
C ARG A 165 -5.52 -5.96 -5.55
N ILE A 166 -4.29 -6.27 -5.22
CA ILE A 166 -3.60 -5.73 -4.04
C ILE A 166 -3.49 -4.21 -4.14
N ALA A 167 -3.10 -3.67 -5.30
CA ALA A 167 -3.02 -2.23 -5.52
C ALA A 167 -4.36 -1.52 -5.29
N SER A 168 -5.48 -2.14 -5.73
CA SER A 168 -6.83 -1.61 -5.50
C SER A 168 -7.21 -1.61 -4.02
N VAL A 169 -6.94 -2.71 -3.30
CA VAL A 169 -7.23 -2.81 -1.85
C VAL A 169 -6.37 -1.84 -1.07
N PHE A 170 -5.07 -1.76 -1.38
CA PHE A 170 -4.13 -0.83 -0.77
C PHE A 170 -4.61 0.62 -0.93
N GLY A 171 -5.01 0.99 -2.15
CA GLY A 171 -5.50 2.34 -2.44
C GLY A 171 -6.73 2.71 -1.60
N SER A 172 -7.69 1.81 -1.52
CA SER A 172 -8.91 2.01 -0.72
C SER A 172 -8.61 2.10 0.77
N ALA A 173 -7.74 1.25 1.29
CA ALA A 173 -7.36 1.23 2.70
C ALA A 173 -6.56 2.49 3.08
N LEU A 174 -5.61 2.89 2.25
CA LEU A 174 -4.82 4.09 2.49
C LEU A 174 -5.68 5.36 2.49
N ALA A 175 -6.63 5.45 1.57
CA ALA A 175 -7.58 6.57 1.51
C ALA A 175 -8.47 6.66 2.77
N SER A 176 -8.76 5.53 3.41
CA SER A 176 -9.62 5.43 4.60
C SER A 176 -8.85 5.56 5.92
N ALA A 177 -7.55 5.32 5.93
CA ALA A 177 -6.75 5.16 7.15
C ALA A 177 -6.43 6.47 7.87
N ASN A 178 -6.56 7.64 7.20
CA ASN A 178 -6.18 8.96 7.74
C ASN A 178 -4.81 8.99 8.42
N ILE A 179 -3.85 8.20 7.93
CA ILE A 179 -2.49 8.13 8.47
C ILE A 179 -1.69 9.28 7.84
N PRO A 180 -1.05 10.15 8.64
CA PRO A 180 -0.18 11.20 8.11
C PRO A 180 0.95 10.59 7.27
N VAL A 181 1.26 11.22 6.14
CA VAL A 181 2.31 10.74 5.21
C VAL A 181 3.66 10.59 5.93
N LEU A 182 3.96 11.50 6.84
CA LEU A 182 5.19 11.47 7.65
C LEU A 182 5.27 10.23 8.55
N ASP A 183 4.14 9.76 9.06
CA ASP A 183 4.09 8.60 9.95
C ASP A 183 4.12 7.28 9.20
N VAL A 184 3.70 7.26 7.93
CA VAL A 184 3.67 6.05 7.10
C VAL A 184 5.06 5.41 7.04
N ALA A 185 6.12 6.21 6.85
CA ALA A 185 7.50 5.71 6.73
C ALA A 185 8.01 5.01 8.02
N SER A 186 7.52 5.41 9.18
CA SER A 186 7.89 4.82 10.48
C SER A 186 7.03 3.61 10.87
N ARG A 187 5.90 3.38 10.17
CA ARG A 187 4.87 2.41 10.55
C ARG A 187 4.55 1.36 9.49
N TYR A 188 5.50 1.04 8.61
CA TYR A 188 5.29 0.06 7.53
C TYR A 188 4.80 -1.30 8.02
N LYS A 189 5.33 -1.79 9.16
CA LYS A 189 4.91 -3.06 9.74
C LYS A 189 3.45 -3.04 10.18
N GLU A 190 3.05 -2.00 10.91
CA GLU A 190 1.66 -1.83 11.37
C GLU A 190 0.70 -1.70 10.19
N LEU A 191 1.11 -0.96 9.16
CA LEU A 191 0.33 -0.82 7.92
C LEU A 191 0.16 -2.17 7.23
N GLY A 192 1.20 -2.99 7.14
CA GLY A 192 1.15 -4.33 6.58
C GLY A 192 0.18 -5.24 7.35
N GLU A 193 0.26 -5.24 8.67
CA GLU A 193 -0.61 -6.02 9.55
C GLU A 193 -2.09 -5.59 9.44
N ALA A 194 -2.36 -4.29 9.33
CA ALA A 194 -3.70 -3.76 9.13
C ALA A 194 -4.29 -4.06 7.74
N LEU A 195 -3.44 -4.12 6.71
CA LEU A 195 -3.84 -4.42 5.34
C LEU A 195 -4.11 -5.90 5.10
N LEU A 196 -3.44 -6.79 5.79
CA LEU A 196 -3.54 -8.24 5.60
C LEU A 196 -4.98 -8.77 5.65
N PRO A 197 -5.83 -8.45 6.65
CA PRO A 197 -7.22 -8.90 6.66
C PRO A 197 -8.05 -8.32 5.52
N LEU A 198 -7.78 -7.09 5.08
CA LEU A 198 -8.49 -6.45 3.98
C LEU A 198 -8.15 -7.13 2.64
N VAL A 199 -6.87 -7.45 2.42
CA VAL A 199 -6.43 -8.21 1.25
C VAL A 199 -7.08 -9.59 1.26
N ASN A 200 -7.04 -10.32 2.39
CA ASN A 200 -7.64 -11.63 2.50
C ASN A 200 -9.15 -11.62 2.24
N SER A 201 -9.89 -10.62 2.72
CA SER A 201 -11.32 -10.49 2.42
C SER A 201 -11.62 -10.38 0.92
N ALA A 202 -10.70 -9.79 0.17
CA ALA A 202 -10.83 -9.60 -1.27
C ALA A 202 -10.41 -10.82 -2.10
N VAL A 203 -9.48 -11.66 -1.59
CA VAL A 203 -8.85 -12.72 -2.40
C VAL A 203 -9.27 -14.13 -2.01
N VAL A 204 -9.57 -14.41 -0.74
CA VAL A 204 -9.92 -15.77 -0.28
C VAL A 204 -11.15 -16.28 -0.99
N THR A 205 -12.25 -15.54 -0.91
CA THR A 205 -13.52 -15.97 -1.49
C THR A 205 -13.51 -15.99 -3.01
N ARG A 206 -12.74 -15.08 -3.62
CA ARG A 206 -12.76 -14.90 -5.06
C ARG A 206 -11.74 -15.78 -5.81
N TYR A 207 -10.60 -16.03 -5.20
CA TYR A 207 -9.50 -16.74 -5.86
C TYR A 207 -9.09 -18.04 -5.17
N GLY A 208 -9.67 -18.33 -4.00
CA GLY A 208 -9.29 -19.52 -3.23
C GLY A 208 -7.86 -19.50 -2.69
N VAL A 209 -7.29 -18.30 -2.51
CA VAL A 209 -5.94 -18.10 -1.99
C VAL A 209 -5.96 -17.34 -0.67
N GLN A 210 -5.03 -17.64 0.20
CA GLN A 210 -4.82 -16.94 1.47
C GLN A 210 -3.46 -16.25 1.45
N VAL A 211 -3.43 -14.95 1.66
CA VAL A 211 -2.20 -14.19 1.92
C VAL A 211 -1.84 -14.39 3.40
N THR A 212 -0.65 -14.91 3.66
CA THR A 212 -0.16 -15.24 5.01
C THR A 212 0.80 -14.19 5.56
N GLY A 213 1.47 -13.46 4.67
CA GLY A 213 2.36 -12.36 4.99
C GLY A 213 2.15 -11.22 4.02
N PHE A 214 2.12 -10.00 4.52
CA PHE A 214 2.01 -8.78 3.70
C PHE A 214 2.94 -7.71 4.25
N VAL A 215 3.93 -7.35 3.45
CA VAL A 215 4.98 -6.39 3.82
C VAL A 215 4.89 -5.17 2.92
N VAL A 216 4.85 -4.01 3.52
CA VAL A 216 5.06 -2.73 2.85
C VAL A 216 6.55 -2.39 3.00
N GLU A 217 7.26 -2.27 1.90
CA GLU A 217 8.71 -1.98 1.90
C GLU A 217 8.99 -0.50 1.74
N SER A 218 8.17 0.18 0.95
CA SER A 218 8.32 1.60 0.70
C SER A 218 7.01 2.26 0.32
N VAL A 219 6.84 3.49 0.78
CA VAL A 219 5.82 4.42 0.30
C VAL A 219 6.54 5.69 -0.10
N SER A 220 6.43 6.09 -1.36
CA SER A 220 7.06 7.28 -1.90
C SER A 220 6.01 8.30 -2.33
N VAL A 221 6.34 9.57 -2.17
CA VAL A 221 5.54 10.72 -2.57
C VAL A 221 6.24 11.48 -3.70
N PRO A 222 5.55 12.36 -4.45
CA PRO A 222 6.19 13.21 -5.45
C PRO A 222 7.29 14.11 -4.85
N ALA A 223 8.31 14.40 -5.64
CA ALA A 223 9.46 15.21 -5.21
C ALA A 223 9.09 16.60 -4.68
N GLU A 224 7.99 17.18 -5.17
CA GLU A 224 7.46 18.46 -4.65
C GLU A 224 6.98 18.32 -3.20
N VAL A 225 6.35 17.19 -2.87
CA VAL A 225 5.87 16.89 -1.51
C VAL A 225 7.05 16.58 -0.60
N GLU A 226 8.04 15.81 -1.07
CA GLU A 226 9.29 15.56 -0.33
C GLU A 226 9.99 16.87 0.05
N LYS A 227 10.15 17.79 -0.91
CA LYS A 227 10.71 19.13 -0.65
C LYS A 227 9.89 19.93 0.37
N ALA A 228 8.56 19.83 0.35
CA ALA A 228 7.71 20.51 1.32
C ALA A 228 7.86 19.90 2.72
N ILE A 229 8.00 18.57 2.80
CA ILE A 229 8.26 17.83 4.05
C ILE A 229 9.63 18.24 4.62
N ASP A 230 10.68 18.25 3.79
CA ASP A 230 12.04 18.63 4.18
C ASP A 230 12.08 20.07 4.70
N LYS A 231 11.38 20.97 4.01
CA LYS A 231 11.30 22.38 4.43
C LYS A 231 10.59 22.52 5.77
N ARG A 232 9.48 21.78 5.98
CA ARG A 232 8.75 21.77 7.26
C ARG A 232 9.58 21.17 8.38
N SER A 233 10.28 20.06 8.15
CA SER A 233 11.19 19.44 9.11
C SER A 233 12.32 20.38 9.48
N SER A 234 12.91 21.06 8.50
CA SER A 234 13.94 22.07 8.72
C SER A 234 13.41 23.25 9.57
N MET A 235 12.19 23.71 9.29
CA MET A 235 11.54 24.77 10.10
C MET A 235 11.28 24.29 11.52
N ALA A 236 10.79 23.06 11.71
CA ALA A 236 10.54 22.51 13.04
C ALA A 236 11.84 22.30 13.84
N ALA A 237 12.91 21.87 13.20
CA ALA A 237 14.22 21.67 13.83
C ALA A 237 14.87 22.98 14.27
N VAL A 238 14.61 24.08 13.56
CA VAL A 238 15.15 25.43 13.87
C VAL A 238 14.33 26.14 14.95
N GLY A 239 13.09 25.72 15.20
CA GLY A 239 12.23 26.15 16.34
C GLY A 239 11.81 27.61 16.37
N ASN A 240 12.48 28.50 15.64
CA ASN A 240 12.23 29.95 15.61
C ASN A 240 12.36 30.51 14.19
N LEU A 241 11.42 31.29 13.75
CA LEU A 241 11.39 31.88 12.42
C LEU A 241 12.64 32.74 12.13
N ASN A 242 13.15 33.47 13.14
CA ASN A 242 14.36 34.27 13.01
C ASN A 242 15.60 33.43 12.77
N ASP A 243 15.71 32.25 13.39
CA ASP A 243 16.82 31.33 13.20
C ASP A 243 16.73 30.61 11.86
N TYR A 244 15.51 30.34 11.39
CA TYR A 244 15.28 29.83 10.04
C TYR A 244 15.71 30.81 8.95
N VAL A 245 15.41 32.09 9.10
CA VAL A 245 15.86 33.15 8.17
C VAL A 245 17.38 33.23 8.15
N LYS A 246 18.02 33.18 9.33
CA LYS A 246 19.52 33.16 9.42
C LYS A 246 20.10 31.90 8.76
N PHE A 247 19.48 30.73 8.97
CA PHE A 247 19.90 29.48 8.34
C PHE A 247 19.77 29.53 6.83
N GLN A 248 18.68 30.04 6.29
CA GLN A 248 18.47 30.22 4.85
C GLN A 248 19.47 31.22 4.24
N MET A 249 19.79 32.32 4.97
CA MET A 249 20.81 33.26 4.54
C MET A 249 22.21 32.63 4.51
N ALA A 250 22.56 31.83 5.54
CA ALA A 250 23.82 31.11 5.58
C ALA A 250 23.96 30.08 4.45
N GLN A 251 22.89 29.34 4.18
CA GLN A 251 22.82 28.34 3.09
C GLN A 251 22.89 28.99 1.69
N GLY A 252 22.30 30.17 1.53
CA GLY A 252 22.40 30.98 0.30
C GLY A 252 23.83 31.45 0.03
N MET A 253 24.56 31.82 1.09
CA MET A 253 25.95 32.22 1.01
C MET A 253 26.90 31.05 0.70
N GLU A 254 26.62 29.86 1.25
CA GLU A 254 27.43 28.66 1.04
C GLU A 254 27.35 28.12 -0.40
N LYS A 255 26.21 28.25 -1.07
CA LYS A 255 25.99 27.81 -2.44
C LYS A 255 26.56 28.71 -3.53
N GLY A 256 27.29 29.79 -3.16
CA GLY A 256 28.21 30.52 -4.05
C GLY A 256 27.61 31.15 -5.32
N ASN A 257 26.31 31.45 -5.36
CA ASN A 257 25.69 32.01 -6.54
C ASN A 257 25.76 33.54 -6.48
N SER A 258 26.91 34.06 -6.90
CA SER A 258 27.14 35.49 -7.10
C SER A 258 26.50 35.92 -8.42
N SER A 259 25.50 36.72 -8.33
CA SER A 259 25.11 37.88 -9.13
C SER A 259 23.61 37.92 -9.52
N GLY A 260 22.96 38.95 -9.05
CA GLY A 260 21.67 39.46 -9.57
C GLY A 260 20.40 38.86 -8.93
N GLY A 261 20.32 37.57 -8.64
CA GLY A 261 19.14 36.93 -8.04
C GLY A 261 19.09 37.10 -6.51
N MET A 262 20.23 37.13 -5.84
CA MET A 262 20.33 37.21 -4.39
C MET A 262 19.84 38.53 -3.79
N ALA A 263 20.04 39.63 -4.52
CA ALA A 263 19.50 40.93 -4.08
C ALA A 263 17.98 41.00 -4.14
N ALA A 264 17.37 40.35 -5.14
CA ALA A 264 15.93 40.28 -5.26
C ALA A 264 15.29 39.30 -4.24
N GLU A 265 15.90 38.13 -3.98
CA GLU A 265 15.45 37.20 -2.93
C GLU A 265 15.66 37.76 -1.53
N LEU A 266 16.77 38.45 -1.28
CA LEU A 266 17.00 39.18 -0.04
C LEU A 266 16.00 40.34 0.18
N ALA A 267 15.66 41.07 -0.90
CA ALA A 267 14.64 42.13 -0.84
C ALA A 267 13.25 41.58 -0.57
N VAL A 268 12.87 40.44 -1.18
CA VAL A 268 11.61 39.74 -0.90
C VAL A 268 11.63 39.15 0.51
N GLY A 269 12.73 38.50 0.92
CA GLY A 269 12.88 37.97 2.29
C GLY A 269 12.81 39.06 3.36
N LEU A 270 13.46 40.22 3.13
CA LEU A 270 13.39 41.38 4.02
C LEU A 270 11.99 42.05 4.01
N SER A 271 11.31 42.10 2.88
CA SER A 271 9.94 42.65 2.82
C SER A 271 8.94 41.75 3.53
N ILE A 272 9.07 40.42 3.42
CA ILE A 272 8.27 39.43 4.15
C ILE A 272 8.61 39.49 5.65
N ALA A 273 9.89 39.56 6.01
CA ALA A 273 10.33 39.72 7.41
C ALA A 273 9.82 41.06 8.01
N GLN A 274 9.84 42.14 7.24
CA GLN A 274 9.22 43.43 7.67
C GLN A 274 7.71 43.34 7.78
N GLN A 275 7.01 42.65 6.86
CA GLN A 275 5.56 42.42 7.00
C GLN A 275 5.21 41.54 8.21
N ILE A 276 6.01 40.52 8.51
CA ILE A 276 5.82 39.64 9.67
C ILE A 276 6.19 40.39 10.95
N MET A 277 7.20 41.23 10.95
CA MET A 277 7.53 42.10 12.07
C MET A 277 6.45 43.18 12.29
N GLN A 278 5.80 43.67 11.24
CA GLN A 278 4.66 44.58 11.32
C GLN A 278 3.37 43.88 11.78
N ALA A 279 3.18 42.60 11.43
CA ALA A 279 2.05 41.79 11.90
C ALA A 279 2.20 41.34 13.37
N GLY A 280 3.40 41.26 13.90
CA GLY A 280 3.78 40.85 15.25
C GLY A 280 4.67 41.88 15.96
N GLY A 281 4.59 43.16 15.61
CA GLY A 281 5.36 44.24 16.25
C GLY A 281 5.13 44.32 17.76
N PRO A 282 6.11 44.82 18.53
CA PRO A 282 6.02 44.86 19.98
C PRO A 282 4.71 45.48 20.43
N ASP A 283 4.10 44.95 21.49
CA ASP A 283 2.88 45.42 22.10
C ASP A 283 2.92 46.91 22.57
N LEU A 284 4.10 47.53 22.39
CA LEU A 284 4.41 48.89 22.78
C LEU A 284 4.87 49.72 21.57
N LEU A 285 4.10 50.74 21.22
CA LEU A 285 4.44 51.72 20.19
C LEU A 285 5.18 52.91 20.81
N SER A 286 6.15 53.50 20.08
CA SER A 286 6.66 54.81 20.42
C SER A 286 5.72 55.91 19.94
N PRO A 287 5.78 57.14 20.48
CA PRO A 287 5.02 58.26 19.94
C PRO A 287 5.27 58.54 18.47
N ALA A 288 6.52 58.31 17.99
CA ALA A 288 6.86 58.44 16.59
C ALA A 288 6.21 57.37 15.71
N ASP A 289 6.04 56.13 16.22
CA ASP A 289 5.36 55.04 15.48
C ASP A 289 3.87 55.30 15.41
N ALA A 290 3.27 55.79 16.49
CA ALA A 290 1.87 56.19 16.54
C ALA A 290 1.57 57.39 15.64
N ALA A 291 2.45 58.41 15.61
CA ALA A 291 2.37 59.59 14.76
C ALA A 291 2.42 59.18 13.26
N ARG A 292 3.30 58.25 12.89
CA ARG A 292 3.41 57.71 11.54
C ARG A 292 2.13 56.95 11.15
N ALA A 293 1.58 56.17 12.05
CA ALA A 293 0.33 55.43 11.81
C ALA A 293 -0.91 56.36 11.70
N LEU A 294 -0.93 57.49 12.40
CA LEU A 294 -1.98 58.48 12.36
C LEU A 294 -1.81 59.53 11.24
N GLY A 295 -0.62 59.61 10.63
CA GLY A 295 -0.29 60.64 9.63
C GLY A 295 -0.18 62.05 10.20
N VAL A 296 0.18 62.18 11.50
CA VAL A 296 0.31 63.43 12.21
C VAL A 296 1.73 63.64 12.75
N PRO A 297 2.13 64.87 13.12
CA PRO A 297 3.41 65.10 13.79
C PRO A 297 3.49 64.39 15.15
N GLU A 298 4.70 63.97 15.57
CA GLU A 298 4.95 63.36 16.87
C GLU A 298 4.54 64.23 18.06
N SER A 299 4.67 65.55 17.93
CA SER A 299 4.27 66.53 18.90
C SER A 299 2.78 66.43 19.24
N ASP A 300 1.93 66.15 18.25
CA ASP A 300 0.49 66.08 18.42
C ASP A 300 0.10 64.78 19.18
N VAL A 301 0.82 63.68 18.92
CA VAL A 301 0.62 62.43 19.68
C VAL A 301 1.06 62.62 21.15
N ILE A 302 2.14 63.34 21.39
CA ILE A 302 2.60 63.66 22.74
C ILE A 302 1.57 64.54 23.45
N ALA A 303 0.99 65.56 22.77
CA ALA A 303 -0.06 66.39 23.33
C ALA A 303 -1.33 65.58 23.70
N VAL A 304 -1.73 64.65 22.87
CA VAL A 304 -2.88 63.74 23.13
C VAL A 304 -2.59 62.81 24.32
N ILE A 305 -1.34 62.38 24.50
CA ILE A 305 -0.93 61.62 25.68
C ILE A 305 -0.94 62.45 26.93
N ASP A 306 -0.42 63.68 26.86
CA ASP A 306 -0.33 64.62 27.98
C ASP A 306 -1.73 65.12 28.41
N SER A 307 -2.69 65.25 27.49
CA SER A 307 -4.09 65.54 27.78
C SER A 307 -4.85 64.36 28.41
N GLY A 308 -4.28 63.15 28.38
CA GLY A 308 -4.89 61.94 28.91
C GLY A 308 -5.91 61.28 27.97
N GLU A 309 -6.05 61.75 26.74
CA GLU A 309 -6.94 61.16 25.74
C GLU A 309 -6.44 59.83 25.23
N MET A 310 -5.11 59.61 25.18
CA MET A 310 -4.46 58.35 24.83
C MET A 310 -3.64 57.83 26.02
N ALA A 311 -3.93 56.63 26.46
CA ALA A 311 -3.20 56.02 27.57
C ALA A 311 -1.77 55.60 27.11
N ALA A 312 -0.77 56.09 27.84
CA ALA A 312 0.62 55.74 27.60
C ALA A 312 1.40 55.64 28.93
N LYS A 313 2.47 54.80 28.92
CA LYS A 313 3.36 54.67 30.08
C LYS A 313 4.65 55.40 29.81
N LYS A 314 5.04 56.32 30.69
CA LYS A 314 6.35 57.02 30.61
C LYS A 314 7.47 56.12 31.15
N ILE A 315 8.48 55.88 30.35
CA ILE A 315 9.66 55.09 30.70
C ILE A 315 10.87 55.99 30.44
N GLY A 316 11.46 56.52 31.53
CA GLY A 316 12.50 57.55 31.42
C GLY A 316 11.96 58.82 30.79
N THR A 317 12.59 59.29 29.71
CA THR A 317 12.17 60.49 28.96
C THR A 317 11.20 60.19 27.81
N SER A 318 10.87 58.87 27.54
CA SER A 318 10.07 58.48 26.39
C SER A 318 8.74 57.85 26.82
N TYR A 319 7.68 58.10 26.04
CA TYR A 319 6.41 57.44 26.19
C TYR A 319 6.38 56.07 25.46
N ARG A 320 5.63 55.13 25.98
CA ARG A 320 5.29 53.85 25.36
C ARG A 320 3.78 53.64 25.41
N ILE A 321 3.16 53.45 24.24
CA ILE A 321 1.75 53.30 24.02
C ILE A 321 1.49 51.82 23.79
N ARG A 322 0.60 51.15 24.52
CA ARG A 322 0.18 49.80 24.21
C ARG A 322 -0.65 49.80 22.93
N ARG A 323 -0.47 48.84 22.10
CA ARG A 323 -1.22 48.68 20.83
C ARG A 323 -2.75 48.67 21.07
N ALA A 324 -3.20 48.05 22.16
CA ALA A 324 -4.60 48.05 22.57
C ALA A 324 -5.12 49.47 22.90
N ASP A 325 -4.32 50.30 23.57
CA ASP A 325 -4.69 51.67 23.94
C ASP A 325 -4.72 52.58 22.69
N PHE A 326 -3.82 52.36 21.75
CA PHE A 326 -3.82 53.04 20.46
C PHE A 326 -5.03 52.66 19.60
N GLN A 327 -5.43 51.40 19.56
CA GLN A 327 -6.63 50.92 18.86
C GLN A 327 -7.90 51.48 19.53
N ALA A 328 -7.93 51.51 20.84
CA ALA A 328 -9.06 52.10 21.59
C ALA A 328 -9.22 53.60 21.34
N TYR A 329 -8.12 54.34 21.12
CA TYR A 329 -8.17 55.75 20.72
C TYR A 329 -8.72 55.93 19.30
N LEU A 330 -8.35 55.05 18.34
CA LEU A 330 -8.87 55.08 16.98
C LEU A 330 -10.35 54.71 16.84
N SER A 331 -10.91 54.03 17.85
CA SER A 331 -12.31 53.58 17.85
C SER A 331 -13.25 54.55 18.57
N ARG A 332 -12.73 55.64 19.12
CA ARG A 332 -13.50 56.76 19.71
C ARG A 332 -13.85 57.78 18.66
#